data_7c726d4cc194b3c1606e2743297bb275
#
_entry.id   7c726d4cc194b3c1606e2743297bb275
#
_cell.length_a   1.000
_cell.length_b   1.000
_cell.length_c   1.000
_cell.angle_alpha   90.00
_cell.angle_beta   90.00
_cell.angle_gamma   90.00
#
_symmetry.space_group_name_H-M   'P 1'
#
loop_
_entity.id
_entity.type
_entity.pdbx_description
1 polymer ?
#
loop_
_entity_poly.entity_id
_entity_poly.type
_entity_poly.pdbx_seq_one_letter_code
_entity_poly.pdbx_strand_id
1 'polypeptide(L)'
;MKTPGYFPRSLVAALLLLPLALVHAADSKDMSKYRTMEWTELMPAEDLDALLNPPEYIMEVEDGSMEDQISSELQSTIAAASDDRYQQALVSTRVVPELNGQAVRIPGFVVPLEFDDNQVITQFFLVPYFGACLHVPPPPPNQIIFVNSPDGLELEALYTPFWISGILKTSMTENDMATSAYALDMQTYELYEE
;
A
#
# COMPACT_ATOMS: atom_id res chain seq x y z
N MET A 1 62.56 6.69 75.08
CA MET A 1 62.24 7.79 74.19
C MET A 1 61.82 7.14 72.84
N LYS A 2 60.58 7.09 72.56
CA LYS A 2 60.02 6.49 71.31
C LYS A 2 59.28 7.60 70.59
N THR A 3 59.70 7.90 69.39
CA THR A 3 59.00 8.82 68.46
C THR A 3 57.82 8.14 67.76
N PRO A 4 56.65 8.78 67.60
CA PRO A 4 55.59 8.22 66.89
C PRO A 4 55.68 8.51 65.36
N GLY A 5 55.52 7.45 64.56
CA GLY A 5 55.50 7.52 63.08
C GLY A 5 54.27 8.13 62.56
N TYR A 6 54.44 9.01 61.59
CA TYR A 6 53.37 9.63 60.80
C TYR A 6 53.03 8.76 59.58
N PHE A 7 51.78 8.33 59.50
CA PHE A 7 51.27 7.67 58.31
C PHE A 7 50.55 8.67 57.37
N PRO A 8 50.92 8.75 56.11
CA PRO A 8 50.16 9.60 55.19
C PRO A 8 48.83 8.91 54.74
N ARG A 9 47.75 9.63 54.89
CA ARG A 9 46.44 9.26 54.37
C ARG A 9 46.44 9.37 52.84
N SER A 10 46.46 8.26 52.15
CA SER A 10 46.23 8.20 50.69
C SER A 10 44.75 8.51 50.35
N LEU A 11 44.50 9.62 49.70
CA LEU A 11 43.26 9.97 49.08
C LEU A 11 43.08 9.10 47.84
N VAL A 12 42.20 8.10 47.92
CA VAL A 12 41.72 7.36 46.74
C VAL A 12 40.60 8.17 46.10
N ALA A 13 40.93 8.84 45.00
CA ALA A 13 39.95 9.49 44.16
C ALA A 13 39.19 8.40 43.35
N ALA A 14 37.97 8.09 43.76
CA ALA A 14 37.07 7.23 42.99
C ALA A 14 36.57 8.00 41.77
N LEU A 15 37.10 7.64 40.60
CA LEU A 15 36.65 8.14 39.30
C LEU A 15 35.35 7.41 38.95
N LEU A 16 34.22 8.08 39.14
CA LEU A 16 32.88 7.61 38.71
C LEU A 16 32.79 7.66 37.17
N LEU A 17 33.05 6.52 36.53
CA LEU A 17 32.73 6.31 35.12
C LEU A 17 31.19 6.19 34.97
N LEU A 18 30.52 7.29 34.59
CA LEU A 18 29.13 7.21 34.09
C LEU A 18 29.17 6.47 32.76
N PRO A 19 28.35 5.42 32.58
CA PRO A 19 28.14 4.85 31.25
C PRO A 19 27.36 5.86 30.40
N LEU A 20 27.99 6.31 29.33
CA LEU A 20 27.33 7.09 28.27
C LEU A 20 26.35 6.13 27.59
N ALA A 21 25.09 6.16 28.02
CA ALA A 21 24.01 5.46 27.29
C ALA A 21 23.90 6.10 25.91
N LEU A 22 24.38 5.39 24.87
CA LEU A 22 24.03 5.70 23.49
C LEU A 22 22.51 5.49 23.37
N VAL A 23 21.76 6.57 23.48
CA VAL A 23 20.38 6.61 23.04
C VAL A 23 20.45 6.45 21.53
N HIS A 24 20.18 5.22 21.04
CA HIS A 24 19.84 5.03 19.65
C HIS A 24 18.52 5.79 19.44
N ALA A 25 18.62 6.98 18.85
CA ALA A 25 17.47 7.63 18.26
C ALA A 25 16.98 6.67 17.18
N ALA A 26 15.85 6.00 17.44
CA ALA A 26 15.11 5.33 16.39
C ALA A 26 14.87 6.40 15.32
N ASP A 27 15.36 6.14 14.11
CA ASP A 27 15.17 7.01 12.95
C ASP A 27 13.67 7.04 12.68
N SER A 28 12.98 8.00 13.30
CA SER A 28 11.57 8.22 13.04
C SER A 28 11.48 8.71 11.61
N LYS A 29 11.16 7.79 10.68
CA LYS A 29 10.97 8.10 9.27
C LYS A 29 10.02 9.29 9.19
N ASP A 30 10.49 10.40 8.61
CA ASP A 30 9.68 11.61 8.46
C ASP A 30 8.52 11.32 7.48
N MET A 31 7.34 11.03 8.05
CA MET A 31 6.13 10.73 7.30
C MET A 31 5.47 12.00 6.72
N SER A 32 5.87 13.20 7.18
CA SER A 32 5.27 14.47 6.75
C SER A 32 5.48 14.78 5.26
N LYS A 33 6.46 14.14 4.63
CA LYS A 33 6.73 14.29 3.19
C LYS A 33 5.71 13.59 2.30
N TYR A 34 4.94 12.62 2.84
CA TYR A 34 3.95 11.88 2.07
C TYR A 34 2.56 12.46 2.25
N ARG A 35 1.89 12.74 1.14
CA ARG A 35 0.49 13.12 1.14
C ARG A 35 -0.38 11.87 1.35
N THR A 36 -1.23 11.88 2.36
CA THR A 36 -2.26 10.83 2.51
C THR A 36 -3.23 10.92 1.35
N MET A 37 -3.51 9.77 0.75
CA MET A 37 -4.34 9.63 -0.44
C MET A 37 -5.49 8.66 -0.20
N GLU A 38 -6.63 8.99 -0.77
CA GLU A 38 -7.79 8.10 -0.86
C GLU A 38 -7.80 7.37 -2.21
N TRP A 39 -8.31 6.15 -2.23
CA TRP A 39 -8.40 5.34 -3.46
C TRP A 39 -9.20 6.02 -4.57
N THR A 40 -10.24 6.77 -4.23
CA THR A 40 -11.06 7.52 -5.19
C THR A 40 -10.29 8.62 -5.93
N GLU A 41 -9.19 9.11 -5.36
CA GLU A 41 -8.35 10.12 -6.01
C GLU A 41 -7.53 9.56 -7.19
N LEU A 42 -7.37 8.24 -7.27
CA LEU A 42 -6.71 7.57 -8.39
C LEU A 42 -7.58 7.51 -9.65
N MET A 43 -8.89 7.73 -9.50
CA MET A 43 -9.82 7.72 -10.61
C MET A 43 -9.98 9.09 -11.24
N PRO A 44 -10.00 9.20 -12.58
CA PRO A 44 -10.56 10.38 -13.23
C PRO A 44 -12.00 10.61 -12.76
N ALA A 45 -12.36 11.89 -12.58
CA ALA A 45 -13.68 12.26 -12.03
C ALA A 45 -14.87 11.63 -12.78
N GLU A 46 -14.72 11.44 -14.08
CA GLU A 46 -15.74 10.83 -14.94
C GLU A 46 -15.95 9.33 -14.70
N ASP A 47 -14.86 8.59 -14.36
CA ASP A 47 -14.94 7.18 -14.00
C ASP A 47 -15.55 7.01 -12.63
N LEU A 48 -15.13 7.86 -11.67
CA LEU A 48 -15.70 7.88 -10.34
C LEU A 48 -17.20 8.19 -10.37
N ASP A 49 -17.61 9.21 -11.14
CA ASP A 49 -19.04 9.56 -11.29
C ASP A 49 -19.84 8.41 -11.89
N ALA A 50 -19.30 7.74 -12.91
CA ALA A 50 -19.95 6.59 -13.53
C ALA A 50 -20.16 5.42 -12.55
N LEU A 51 -19.19 5.14 -11.67
CA LEU A 51 -19.28 4.07 -10.66
C LEU A 51 -20.19 4.42 -9.48
N LEU A 52 -20.25 5.70 -9.10
CA LEU A 52 -21.15 6.17 -8.04
C LEU A 52 -22.62 6.26 -8.48
N ASN A 53 -22.87 6.33 -9.78
CA ASN A 53 -24.21 6.43 -10.37
C ASN A 53 -24.47 5.25 -11.33
N PRO A 54 -24.54 4.01 -10.83
CA PRO A 54 -24.79 2.83 -11.67
C PRO A 54 -26.14 2.94 -12.38
N PRO A 55 -26.25 2.40 -13.62
CA PRO A 55 -27.51 2.38 -14.35
C PRO A 55 -28.56 1.50 -13.67
N GLU A 56 -29.86 1.81 -13.89
CA GLU A 56 -30.99 1.11 -13.24
C GLU A 56 -30.94 -0.42 -13.41
N TYR A 57 -30.49 -0.90 -14.57
CA TYR A 57 -30.42 -2.33 -14.83
C TYR A 57 -29.46 -3.09 -13.92
N ILE A 58 -28.44 -2.41 -13.36
CA ILE A 58 -27.53 -3.00 -12.34
C ILE A 58 -28.24 -3.10 -10.98
N MET A 59 -29.11 -2.12 -10.66
CA MET A 59 -29.82 -2.06 -9.38
C MET A 59 -31.01 -3.06 -9.32
N GLU A 60 -31.45 -3.59 -10.46
CA GLU A 60 -32.57 -4.54 -10.56
C GLU A 60 -32.11 -6.01 -10.42
N VAL A 61 -30.79 -6.29 -10.50
CA VAL A 61 -30.24 -7.65 -10.36
C VAL A 61 -29.99 -7.94 -8.88
N GLU A 62 -30.63 -8.99 -8.36
CA GLU A 62 -30.47 -9.42 -6.98
C GLU A 62 -29.10 -10.07 -6.77
N ASP A 63 -28.35 -9.59 -5.77
CA ASP A 63 -27.01 -10.08 -5.43
C ASP A 63 -27.01 -11.62 -5.24
N GLY A 64 -26.11 -12.31 -5.96
CA GLY A 64 -25.96 -13.76 -5.92
C GLY A 64 -26.99 -14.55 -6.74
N SER A 65 -27.82 -13.88 -7.56
CA SER A 65 -28.71 -14.53 -8.53
C SER A 65 -27.92 -15.23 -9.65
N MET A 66 -28.59 -16.09 -10.43
CA MET A 66 -27.95 -16.71 -11.60
C MET A 66 -27.65 -15.69 -12.70
N GLU A 67 -28.43 -14.63 -12.78
CA GLU A 67 -28.25 -13.49 -13.66
C GLU A 67 -26.98 -12.70 -13.27
N ASP A 68 -26.73 -12.51 -11.98
CA ASP A 68 -25.53 -11.89 -11.44
C ASP A 68 -24.25 -12.67 -11.80
N GLN A 69 -24.29 -14.01 -11.71
CA GLN A 69 -23.15 -14.88 -12.03
C GLN A 69 -22.86 -14.97 -13.55
N ILE A 70 -23.91 -14.98 -14.40
CA ILE A 70 -23.74 -15.04 -15.86
C ILE A 70 -23.32 -13.68 -16.42
N SER A 71 -23.72 -12.60 -15.79
CA SER A 71 -23.48 -11.26 -16.27
C SER A 71 -22.01 -10.86 -16.24
N SER A 72 -21.18 -11.40 -15.34
CA SER A 72 -19.79 -10.95 -15.17
C SER A 72 -18.88 -11.26 -16.37
N GLU A 73 -19.00 -12.44 -17.01
CA GLU A 73 -18.22 -12.78 -18.22
C GLU A 73 -18.82 -12.19 -19.50
N LEU A 74 -20.14 -12.16 -19.58
CA LEU A 74 -20.85 -11.59 -20.73
C LEU A 74 -20.78 -10.05 -20.70
N GLN A 75 -20.85 -9.44 -19.53
CA GLN A 75 -20.74 -7.99 -19.33
C GLN A 75 -19.36 -7.47 -19.69
N SER A 76 -18.25 -8.18 -19.37
CA SER A 76 -16.92 -7.76 -19.80
C SER A 76 -16.78 -7.73 -21.33
N THR A 77 -17.46 -8.63 -22.03
CA THR A 77 -17.47 -8.68 -23.50
C THR A 77 -18.43 -7.65 -24.11
N ILE A 78 -19.56 -7.37 -23.46
CA ILE A 78 -20.52 -6.33 -23.87
C ILE A 78 -20.00 -4.94 -23.51
N ALA A 79 -19.30 -4.78 -22.40
CA ALA A 79 -18.68 -3.51 -21.97
C ALA A 79 -17.68 -2.98 -22.99
N ALA A 80 -16.89 -3.85 -23.60
CA ALA A 80 -15.97 -3.48 -24.68
C ALA A 80 -16.70 -3.04 -25.97
N ALA A 81 -18.01 -3.33 -26.09
CA ALA A 81 -18.83 -3.05 -27.27
C ALA A 81 -19.94 -2.01 -27.03
N SER A 82 -20.16 -1.55 -25.80
CA SER A 82 -21.22 -0.60 -25.45
C SER A 82 -20.66 0.78 -25.07
N ASP A 83 -21.41 1.84 -25.41
CA ASP A 83 -21.15 3.22 -24.97
C ASP A 83 -21.50 3.44 -23.47
N ASP A 84 -21.65 2.36 -22.70
CA ASP A 84 -22.00 2.43 -21.29
C ASP A 84 -20.80 2.87 -20.44
N ARG A 85 -20.91 4.06 -19.90
CA ARG A 85 -19.88 4.70 -19.06
C ARG A 85 -19.57 3.88 -17.81
N TYR A 86 -20.55 3.24 -17.21
CA TYR A 86 -20.38 2.40 -16.03
C TYR A 86 -19.48 1.20 -16.34
N GLN A 87 -19.80 0.48 -17.41
CA GLN A 87 -19.02 -0.66 -17.85
C GLN A 87 -17.60 -0.28 -18.25
N GLN A 88 -17.42 0.86 -18.95
CA GLN A 88 -16.11 1.39 -19.29
C GLN A 88 -15.27 1.74 -18.05
N ALA A 89 -15.90 2.27 -16.98
CA ALA A 89 -15.24 2.60 -15.74
C ALA A 89 -14.75 1.35 -14.98
N LEU A 90 -15.47 0.23 -15.05
CA LEU A 90 -15.08 -1.06 -14.44
C LEU A 90 -13.79 -1.66 -15.01
N VAL A 91 -13.40 -1.28 -16.23
CA VAL A 91 -12.18 -1.78 -16.90
C VAL A 91 -11.20 -0.66 -17.21
N SER A 92 -11.37 0.51 -16.59
CA SER A 92 -10.63 1.71 -16.92
C SER A 92 -9.16 1.60 -16.52
N THR A 93 -8.29 1.86 -17.50
CA THR A 93 -6.86 2.08 -17.31
C THR A 93 -6.50 3.57 -17.25
N ARG A 94 -7.49 4.46 -17.29
CA ARG A 94 -7.27 5.91 -17.24
C ARG A 94 -6.71 6.31 -15.88
N VAL A 95 -5.76 7.23 -15.90
CA VAL A 95 -5.06 7.73 -14.70
C VAL A 95 -5.28 9.23 -14.54
N VAL A 96 -4.99 9.75 -13.35
CA VAL A 96 -4.90 11.19 -13.06
C VAL A 96 -3.43 11.60 -13.26
N PRO A 97 -3.06 12.29 -14.35
CA PRO A 97 -1.65 12.53 -14.71
C PRO A 97 -0.87 13.35 -13.68
N GLU A 98 -1.56 14.22 -12.93
CA GLU A 98 -0.99 15.09 -11.90
C GLU A 98 -0.43 14.33 -10.71
N LEU A 99 -0.81 13.06 -10.55
CA LEU A 99 -0.32 12.18 -9.48
C LEU A 99 1.06 11.60 -9.78
N ASN A 100 1.51 11.68 -11.03
CA ASN A 100 2.81 11.14 -11.43
C ASN A 100 3.96 11.85 -10.70
N GLY A 101 4.80 11.07 -10.03
CA GLY A 101 5.96 11.56 -9.28
C GLY A 101 5.64 12.11 -7.89
N GLN A 102 4.38 12.06 -7.42
CA GLN A 102 4.02 12.51 -6.09
C GLN A 102 4.48 11.51 -5.01
N ALA A 103 4.97 12.05 -3.89
CA ALA A 103 5.22 11.30 -2.68
C ALA A 103 3.89 11.11 -1.93
N VAL A 104 3.40 9.88 -1.87
CA VAL A 104 2.08 9.54 -1.36
C VAL A 104 2.14 8.47 -0.28
N ARG A 105 1.09 8.43 0.54
CA ARG A 105 0.80 7.40 1.52
C ARG A 105 -0.64 6.95 1.32
N ILE A 106 -0.84 5.67 1.05
CA ILE A 106 -2.15 5.09 0.77
C ILE A 106 -2.35 3.79 1.54
N PRO A 107 -3.53 3.55 2.15
CA PRO A 107 -3.80 2.32 2.87
C PRO A 107 -4.28 1.23 1.92
N GLY A 108 -3.94 -0.04 2.18
CA GLY A 108 -4.45 -1.13 1.37
C GLY A 108 -3.97 -2.50 1.80
N PHE A 109 -4.40 -3.51 1.04
CA PHE A 109 -4.07 -4.91 1.26
C PHE A 109 -3.04 -5.35 0.22
N VAL A 110 -2.12 -6.21 0.68
CA VAL A 110 -1.00 -6.71 -0.13
C VAL A 110 -1.40 -8.00 -0.83
N VAL A 111 -1.24 -8.05 -2.14
CA VAL A 111 -1.36 -9.25 -2.97
C VAL A 111 0.04 -9.59 -3.50
N PRO A 112 0.78 -10.52 -2.89
CA PRO A 112 2.17 -10.82 -3.23
C PRO A 112 2.32 -11.33 -4.67
N LEU A 113 3.38 -10.89 -5.37
CA LEU A 113 3.74 -11.33 -6.71
C LEU A 113 5.12 -11.99 -6.73
N GLU A 114 6.11 -11.36 -6.09
CA GLU A 114 7.47 -11.87 -6.05
C GLU A 114 8.05 -11.84 -4.64
N PHE A 115 8.91 -12.81 -4.35
CA PHE A 115 9.62 -12.95 -3.08
C PHE A 115 11.11 -13.06 -3.32
N ASP A 116 11.90 -12.63 -2.35
CA ASP A 116 13.34 -12.93 -2.32
C ASP A 116 13.61 -14.33 -1.74
N ASP A 117 14.90 -14.69 -1.65
CA ASP A 117 15.35 -15.98 -1.09
C ASP A 117 14.98 -16.17 0.39
N ASN A 118 14.66 -15.10 1.12
CA ASN A 118 14.27 -15.11 2.53
C ASN A 118 12.74 -15.08 2.73
N GLN A 119 11.96 -15.23 1.66
CA GLN A 119 10.48 -15.14 1.67
C GLN A 119 9.94 -13.73 2.00
N VAL A 120 10.74 -12.70 1.77
CA VAL A 120 10.33 -11.30 1.89
C VAL A 120 9.74 -10.84 0.56
N ILE A 121 8.60 -10.14 0.60
CA ILE A 121 7.89 -9.70 -0.59
C ILE A 121 8.61 -8.52 -1.23
N THR A 122 9.04 -8.68 -2.50
CA THR A 122 9.74 -7.65 -3.27
C THR A 122 8.85 -6.95 -4.29
N GLN A 123 7.79 -7.63 -4.75
CA GLN A 123 6.78 -7.05 -5.63
C GLN A 123 5.39 -7.52 -5.24
N PHE A 124 4.42 -6.63 -5.30
CA PHE A 124 3.04 -6.95 -4.96
C PHE A 124 2.05 -5.97 -5.62
N PHE A 125 0.78 -6.37 -5.72
CA PHE A 125 -0.29 -5.43 -5.93
C PHE A 125 -0.81 -4.91 -4.58
N LEU A 126 -1.02 -3.60 -4.50
CA LEU A 126 -1.77 -2.97 -3.44
C LEU A 126 -3.20 -2.74 -3.94
N VAL A 127 -4.18 -3.15 -3.14
CA VAL A 127 -5.60 -3.09 -3.46
C VAL A 127 -6.43 -2.50 -2.31
N PRO A 128 -7.60 -1.88 -2.59
CA PRO A 128 -8.36 -1.14 -1.58
C PRO A 128 -9.06 -2.01 -0.52
N TYR A 129 -9.35 -3.27 -0.82
CA TYR A 129 -10.02 -4.19 0.10
C TYR A 129 -9.45 -5.61 0.00
N PHE A 130 -9.61 -6.38 1.09
CA PHE A 130 -9.14 -7.75 1.13
C PHE A 130 -9.87 -8.63 0.11
N GLY A 131 -9.09 -9.42 -0.62
CA GLY A 131 -9.63 -10.33 -1.63
C GLY A 131 -10.01 -9.69 -2.97
N ALA A 132 -9.68 -8.41 -3.18
CA ALA A 132 -10.03 -7.68 -4.40
C ALA A 132 -9.67 -8.42 -5.70
N CYS A 133 -8.49 -9.06 -5.76
CA CYS A 133 -8.06 -9.81 -6.93
C CYS A 133 -8.72 -11.20 -7.08
N LEU A 134 -9.44 -11.67 -6.08
CA LEU A 134 -10.11 -12.98 -6.05
C LEU A 134 -11.63 -12.86 -6.28
N HIS A 135 -12.20 -11.68 -6.12
CA HIS A 135 -13.63 -11.41 -6.32
C HIS A 135 -13.90 -11.04 -7.78
N VAL A 136 -15.09 -11.39 -8.24
CA VAL A 136 -15.56 -11.05 -9.57
C VAL A 136 -16.75 -10.09 -9.44
N PRO A 137 -16.70 -8.92 -10.07
CA PRO A 137 -15.61 -8.38 -10.89
C PRO A 137 -14.42 -7.92 -10.05
N PRO A 138 -13.18 -8.03 -10.56
CA PRO A 138 -12.02 -7.43 -9.91
C PRO A 138 -12.11 -5.89 -9.95
N PRO A 139 -11.38 -5.18 -9.09
CA PRO A 139 -11.32 -3.72 -9.16
C PRO A 139 -10.75 -3.28 -10.52
N PRO A 140 -11.20 -2.11 -11.03
CA PRO A 140 -10.66 -1.58 -12.27
C PRO A 140 -9.13 -1.36 -12.16
N PRO A 141 -8.39 -1.43 -13.27
CA PRO A 141 -6.93 -1.26 -13.27
C PRO A 141 -6.42 0.02 -12.58
N ASN A 142 -7.20 1.09 -12.59
CA ASN A 142 -6.87 2.34 -11.87
C ASN A 142 -7.17 2.30 -10.36
N GLN A 143 -7.62 1.16 -9.85
CA GLN A 143 -7.78 0.83 -8.43
C GLN A 143 -6.85 -0.31 -8.00
N ILE A 144 -5.80 -0.57 -8.78
CA ILE A 144 -4.72 -1.50 -8.47
C ILE A 144 -3.40 -0.74 -8.66
N ILE A 145 -2.51 -0.84 -7.67
CA ILE A 145 -1.18 -0.24 -7.73
C ILE A 145 -0.14 -1.36 -7.72
N PHE A 146 0.71 -1.43 -8.75
CA PHE A 146 1.89 -2.29 -8.72
C PHE A 146 2.96 -1.66 -7.82
N VAL A 147 3.39 -2.36 -6.80
CA VAL A 147 4.37 -1.85 -5.84
C VAL A 147 5.69 -2.60 -6.00
N ASN A 148 6.76 -1.83 -6.21
CA ASN A 148 8.12 -2.30 -6.15
C ASN A 148 8.72 -1.97 -4.79
N SER A 149 9.18 -2.99 -4.08
CA SER A 149 9.69 -2.94 -2.70
C SER A 149 11.10 -3.55 -2.63
N PRO A 150 12.14 -2.83 -3.04
CA PRO A 150 13.49 -3.38 -3.09
C PRO A 150 14.05 -3.74 -1.70
N ASP A 151 13.61 -3.05 -0.65
CA ASP A 151 13.99 -3.35 0.74
C ASP A 151 13.11 -4.46 1.36
N GLY A 152 12.10 -4.91 0.62
CA GLY A 152 11.17 -5.95 1.02
C GLY A 152 10.04 -5.49 1.95
N LEU A 153 8.98 -6.30 2.00
CA LEU A 153 7.88 -6.19 2.94
C LEU A 153 7.66 -7.54 3.61
N GLU A 154 7.68 -7.56 4.94
CA GLU A 154 7.33 -8.73 5.74
C GLU A 154 5.82 -8.76 5.95
N LEU A 155 5.19 -9.89 5.64
CA LEU A 155 3.75 -10.07 5.74
C LEU A 155 3.43 -11.25 6.66
N GLU A 156 2.82 -10.96 7.80
CA GLU A 156 2.38 -12.00 8.73
C GLU A 156 1.07 -12.67 8.28
N ALA A 157 0.14 -11.89 7.70
CA ALA A 157 -1.14 -12.38 7.23
C ALA A 157 -1.70 -11.53 6.07
N LEU A 158 -2.26 -12.19 5.05
CA LEU A 158 -2.80 -11.54 3.84
C LEU A 158 -3.96 -10.56 4.12
N TYR A 159 -4.68 -10.75 5.23
CA TYR A 159 -5.80 -9.89 5.63
C TYR A 159 -5.37 -8.66 6.43
N THR A 160 -4.08 -8.47 6.67
CA THR A 160 -3.55 -7.31 7.40
C THR A 160 -3.39 -6.13 6.45
N PRO A 161 -4.07 -5.00 6.67
CA PRO A 161 -3.88 -3.81 5.86
C PRO A 161 -2.64 -3.03 6.29
N PHE A 162 -2.03 -2.34 5.33
CA PHE A 162 -0.84 -1.53 5.53
C PHE A 162 -1.02 -0.12 4.98
N TRP A 163 -0.36 0.84 5.59
CA TRP A 163 0.00 2.09 4.96
C TRP A 163 1.25 1.87 4.11
N ILE A 164 1.14 2.08 2.82
CA ILE A 164 2.28 2.02 1.89
C ILE A 164 2.63 3.45 1.47
N SER A 165 3.91 3.81 1.64
CA SER A 165 4.40 5.16 1.34
C SER A 165 5.54 5.10 0.33
N GLY A 166 5.47 5.93 -0.70
CA GLY A 166 6.47 5.94 -1.78
C GLY A 166 6.18 6.98 -2.86
N ILE A 167 6.83 6.81 -3.99
CA ILE A 167 6.64 7.68 -5.16
C ILE A 167 5.68 7.01 -6.13
N LEU A 168 4.51 7.63 -6.32
CA LEU A 168 3.49 7.14 -7.25
C LEU A 168 3.86 7.48 -8.69
N LYS A 169 3.59 6.56 -9.60
CA LYS A 169 3.84 6.69 -11.04
C LYS A 169 2.58 6.32 -11.83
N THR A 170 2.29 7.06 -12.88
CA THR A 170 1.24 6.74 -13.85
C THR A 170 1.78 5.80 -14.92
N SER A 171 2.23 4.62 -14.52
CA SER A 171 2.75 3.58 -15.42
C SER A 171 1.97 2.30 -15.26
N MET A 172 1.52 1.77 -16.39
CA MET A 172 0.77 0.52 -16.43
C MET A 172 1.71 -0.69 -16.29
N THR A 173 1.27 -1.66 -15.52
CA THR A 173 1.91 -2.99 -15.39
C THR A 173 0.85 -4.06 -15.61
N GLU A 174 1.18 -5.07 -16.42
CA GLU A 174 0.30 -6.20 -16.72
C GLU A 174 1.06 -7.50 -16.44
N ASN A 175 0.38 -8.44 -15.79
CA ASN A 175 0.85 -9.81 -15.57
C ASN A 175 -0.33 -10.80 -15.63
N ASP A 176 -0.05 -12.09 -15.40
CA ASP A 176 -1.07 -13.14 -15.46
C ASP A 176 -2.18 -13.01 -14.39
N MET A 177 -1.98 -12.20 -13.36
CA MET A 177 -2.93 -12.03 -12.26
C MET A 177 -3.85 -10.83 -12.47
N ALA A 178 -3.29 -9.67 -12.86
CA ALA A 178 -4.05 -8.44 -13.07
C ALA A 178 -3.28 -7.41 -13.90
N THR A 179 -4.03 -6.37 -14.34
CA THR A 179 -3.47 -5.14 -14.88
C THR A 179 -3.60 -4.03 -13.84
N SER A 180 -2.53 -3.28 -13.59
CA SER A 180 -2.55 -2.05 -12.79
C SER A 180 -2.26 -0.84 -13.67
N ALA A 181 -2.96 0.28 -13.44
CA ALA A 181 -2.71 1.52 -14.17
C ALA A 181 -1.67 2.41 -13.48
N TYR A 182 -1.36 2.11 -12.21
CA TYR A 182 -0.38 2.84 -11.41
C TYR A 182 0.72 1.91 -10.92
N ALA A 183 1.91 2.48 -10.72
CA ALA A 183 3.00 1.84 -10.00
C ALA A 183 3.46 2.73 -8.83
N LEU A 184 4.08 2.13 -7.80
CA LEU A 184 4.62 2.85 -6.66
C LEU A 184 5.99 2.26 -6.30
N ASP A 185 7.01 3.13 -6.27
CA ASP A 185 8.30 2.78 -5.69
C ASP A 185 8.22 2.97 -4.17
N MET A 186 8.07 1.87 -3.45
CA MET A 186 7.92 1.89 -1.99
C MET A 186 9.20 2.39 -1.30
N GLN A 187 9.03 3.25 -0.32
CA GLN A 187 10.11 3.78 0.53
C GLN A 187 9.93 3.36 1.99
N THR A 188 8.70 3.15 2.43
CA THR A 188 8.38 2.65 3.77
C THR A 188 6.95 2.12 3.84
N TYR A 189 6.69 1.31 4.85
CA TYR A 189 5.35 0.82 5.17
C TYR A 189 5.12 0.81 6.69
N GLU A 190 3.87 0.81 7.10
CA GLU A 190 3.41 0.71 8.49
C GLU A 190 2.13 -0.12 8.54
N LEU A 191 1.86 -0.78 9.66
CA LEU A 191 0.55 -1.38 9.88
C LEU A 191 -0.54 -0.31 9.86
N TYR A 192 -1.67 -0.61 9.23
CA TYR A 192 -2.84 0.26 9.30
C TYR A 192 -3.55 -0.02 10.63
N GLU A 193 -3.53 0.95 11.52
CA GLU A 193 -4.29 0.98 12.78
C GLU A 193 -5.41 2.02 12.63
N GLU A 194 -6.66 1.63 12.98
CA GLU A 194 -7.82 2.51 13.00
C GLU A 194 -7.78 3.50 14.19
#